data_0f3ad17ef29f930ca24398557178b86e
#
_entry.id   0f3ad17ef29f930ca24398557178b86e
#
_cell.length_a   1.000
_cell.length_b   1.000
_cell.length_c   1.000
_cell.angle_alpha   90.00
_cell.angle_beta   90.00
_cell.angle_gamma   90.00
#
_symmetry.space_group_name_H-M   'P 1'
#
loop_
_entity.id
_entity.type
_entity.pdbx_description
1 polymer ?
#
loop_
_entity_poly.entity_id
_entity_poly.type
_entity_poly.pdbx_seq_one_letter_code
_entity_poly.pdbx_strand_id
1 'polypeptide(L)'
;MKTEKAHAEELDLAIPDMDSETAELAVKASLEQLPGMISVRLLERGAFARYNPNVINKDQICIAVRQAGYRASIFQDSKSGQTGLSSQ
;
A
#
# COMPACT_ATOMS: atom_id res chain seq x y z
N MET A 1 15.17 10.71 -20.90
CA MET A 1 14.70 10.81 -20.69
C MET A 1 13.95 10.69 -19.89
N LYS A 2 13.71 10.84 -19.37
CA LYS A 2 12.97 10.97 -18.73
C LYS A 2 12.25 10.01 -18.28
N THR A 3 11.99 9.44 -18.55
CA THR A 3 11.17 8.49 -18.32
C THR A 3 11.48 7.69 -17.22
N GLU A 4 12.54 7.48 -16.90
CA GLU A 4 12.79 6.64 -15.89
C GLU A 4 12.26 7.11 -14.68
N LYS A 5 12.01 8.27 -14.53
CA LYS A 5 11.52 8.67 -13.35
C LYS A 5 10.22 8.21 -13.15
N ALA A 6 9.56 7.78 -14.01
CA ALA A 6 8.25 7.32 -13.78
C ALA A 6 8.25 5.95 -13.20
N HIS A 7 9.22 5.54 -12.51
CA HIS A 7 9.29 4.21 -12.03
C HIS A 7 8.60 4.10 -10.69
N ALA A 8 7.30 4.00 -10.69
CA ALA A 8 6.53 3.86 -9.48
C ALA A 8 5.86 2.50 -9.48
N GLU A 9 5.69 1.92 -8.30
CA GLU A 9 4.98 0.67 -8.18
C GLU A 9 3.69 0.89 -7.43
N GLU A 10 2.77 -0.05 -7.58
CA GLU A 10 1.45 0.07 -7.00
C GLU A 10 1.19 -1.09 -6.08
N LEU A 11 0.38 -0.86 -5.06
CA LEU A 11 0.15 -1.84 -4.04
C LEU A 11 -1.27 -1.71 -3.54
N ASP A 12 -1.98 -2.84 -3.47
CA ASP A 12 -3.30 -2.88 -2.87
C ASP A 12 -3.17 -3.49 -1.49
N LEU A 13 -3.68 -2.79 -0.49
CA LEU A 13 -3.65 -3.29 0.87
C LEU A 13 -5.06 -3.59 1.34
N ALA A 14 -5.21 -4.68 2.07
CA ALA A 14 -6.42 -4.99 2.77
C ALA A 14 -6.23 -4.56 4.22
N ILE A 15 -7.14 -3.74 4.73
CA ILE A 15 -7.03 -3.21 6.08
C ILE A 15 -8.39 -3.43 6.76
N PRO A 16 -8.65 -4.65 7.21
CA PRO A 16 -9.98 -4.99 7.71
C PRO A 16 -10.42 -4.19 8.93
N ASP A 17 -9.48 -3.65 9.68
CA ASP A 17 -9.84 -2.87 10.86
C ASP A 17 -10.20 -1.44 10.53
N MET A 18 -10.08 -1.03 9.27
CA MET A 18 -10.35 0.34 8.88
C MET A 18 -11.85 0.47 8.60
N ASP A 19 -12.63 0.54 9.65
CA ASP A 19 -14.07 0.52 9.53
C ASP A 19 -14.75 1.79 10.02
N SER A 20 -14.03 2.87 10.12
CA SER A 20 -14.61 4.14 10.53
C SER A 20 -13.84 5.26 9.87
N GLU A 21 -14.43 6.44 9.87
CA GLU A 21 -13.75 7.58 9.28
C GLU A 21 -12.48 7.91 10.03
N THR A 22 -12.50 7.77 11.34
CA THR A 22 -11.31 8.02 12.15
C THR A 22 -10.18 7.07 11.74
N ALA A 23 -10.52 5.80 11.54
CA ALA A 23 -9.52 4.83 11.12
C ALA A 23 -9.00 5.16 9.73
N GLU A 24 -9.88 5.57 8.83
CA GLU A 24 -9.46 5.91 7.49
C GLU A 24 -8.49 7.08 7.49
N LEU A 25 -8.77 8.10 8.28
CA LEU A 25 -7.89 9.25 8.33
C LEU A 25 -6.55 8.89 8.95
N ALA A 26 -6.55 8.04 9.96
CA ALA A 26 -5.32 7.62 10.60
C ALA A 26 -4.44 6.83 9.64
N VAL A 27 -5.03 5.92 8.88
CA VAL A 27 -4.29 5.13 7.93
C VAL A 27 -3.75 6.01 6.82
N LYS A 28 -4.57 6.91 6.31
CA LYS A 28 -4.14 7.77 5.24
C LYS A 28 -2.97 8.63 5.67
N ALA A 29 -3.05 9.21 6.87
CA ALA A 29 -1.97 10.04 7.37
C ALA A 29 -0.70 9.23 7.55
N SER A 30 -0.81 8.01 8.06
CA SER A 30 0.35 7.17 8.26
C SER A 30 1.04 6.87 6.95
N LEU A 31 0.28 6.64 5.91
CA LEU A 31 0.87 6.31 4.62
C LEU A 31 1.43 7.54 3.92
N GLU A 32 0.73 8.64 4.01
CA GLU A 32 1.15 9.82 3.27
C GLU A 32 2.44 10.43 3.80
N GLN A 33 2.77 10.18 5.05
CA GLN A 33 3.99 10.74 5.57
C GLN A 33 5.21 9.86 5.30
N LEU A 34 5.06 8.72 4.68
CA LEU A 34 6.21 7.86 4.44
C LEU A 34 7.05 8.41 3.29
N PRO A 35 8.37 8.38 3.44
CA PRO A 35 9.22 8.83 2.35
C PRO A 35 9.07 7.88 1.17
N GLY A 36 9.00 8.39 0.00
CA GLY A 36 8.83 7.57 -1.19
C GLY A 36 7.40 7.32 -1.60
N MET A 37 6.43 7.74 -0.76
CA MET A 37 5.04 7.56 -1.11
C MET A 37 4.63 8.61 -2.12
N ILE A 38 4.03 8.19 -3.22
CA ILE A 38 3.64 9.10 -4.27
C ILE A 38 2.17 9.48 -4.16
N SER A 39 1.32 8.50 -3.97
CA SER A 39 -0.10 8.80 -3.79
C SER A 39 -0.76 7.69 -3.00
N VAL A 40 -1.82 8.03 -2.30
CA VAL A 40 -2.57 7.08 -1.49
C VAL A 40 -4.05 7.33 -1.77
N ARG A 41 -4.78 6.26 -2.06
CA ARG A 41 -6.20 6.36 -2.25
C ARG A 41 -6.84 5.35 -1.33
N LEU A 42 -7.78 5.78 -0.50
CA LEU A 42 -8.45 4.84 0.39
C LEU A 42 -9.60 4.17 -0.32
N LEU A 43 -9.78 2.89 -0.01
CA LEU A 43 -10.85 2.12 -0.54
C LEU A 43 -11.61 1.56 0.67
N GLU A 44 -12.71 0.88 0.43
CA GLU A 44 -13.45 0.32 1.53
C GLU A 44 -12.61 -0.77 2.17
N ARG A 45 -12.20 -0.53 3.39
CA ARG A 45 -11.35 -1.46 4.16
C ARG A 45 -10.08 -1.82 3.41
N GLY A 46 -9.51 -0.83 2.74
CA GLY A 46 -8.28 -1.04 2.03
C GLY A 46 -7.68 0.26 1.56
N ALA A 47 -6.57 0.16 0.90
CA ALA A 47 -5.88 1.32 0.37
C ALA A 47 -5.11 0.94 -0.87
N PHE A 48 -5.03 1.88 -1.78
CA PHE A 48 -4.25 1.70 -2.99
C PHE A 48 -3.14 2.74 -2.93
N ALA A 49 -1.91 2.29 -3.00
CA ALA A 49 -0.76 3.18 -2.86
C ALA A 49 0.15 3.08 -4.07
N ARG A 50 0.70 4.22 -4.45
CA ARG A 50 1.75 4.25 -5.45
C ARG A 50 2.99 4.76 -4.74
N TYR A 51 4.10 4.13 -4.97
CA TYR A 51 5.30 4.46 -4.23
C TYR A 51 6.56 4.25 -5.07
N ASN A 52 7.65 4.86 -4.64
CA ASN A 52 8.91 4.73 -5.30
C ASN A 52 9.66 3.55 -4.67
N PRO A 53 9.82 2.44 -5.40
CA PRO A 53 10.42 1.24 -4.81
C PRO A 53 11.90 1.41 -4.47
N ASN A 54 12.53 2.47 -4.96
CA ASN A 54 13.91 2.73 -4.60
C ASN A 54 14.01 3.40 -3.23
N VAL A 55 12.90 3.90 -2.68
CA VAL A 55 12.92 4.58 -1.40
C VAL A 55 12.24 3.76 -0.33
N ILE A 56 11.15 3.07 -0.68
CA ILE A 56 10.38 2.35 0.32
C ILE A 56 9.88 1.05 -0.31
N ASN A 57 9.66 0.03 0.48
CA ASN A 57 9.18 -1.23 -0.05
C ASN A 57 7.83 -1.60 0.55
N LYS A 58 7.22 -2.66 0.04
CA LYS A 58 5.89 -3.08 0.45
C LYS A 58 5.82 -3.40 1.93
N ASP A 59 6.82 -4.04 2.46
CA ASP A 59 6.81 -4.41 3.86
C ASP A 59 6.81 -3.18 4.75
N GLN A 60 7.55 -2.16 4.37
CA GLN A 60 7.58 -0.95 5.15
C GLN A 60 6.24 -0.25 5.14
N ILE A 61 5.53 -0.31 4.03
CA ILE A 61 4.21 0.29 3.94
C ILE A 61 3.24 -0.46 4.87
N CYS A 62 3.28 -1.80 4.85
CA CYS A 62 2.43 -2.57 5.74
C CYS A 62 2.76 -2.30 7.20
N ILE A 63 4.04 -2.19 7.52
CA ILE A 63 4.44 -1.94 8.89
C ILE A 63 3.91 -0.60 9.37
N ALA A 64 3.91 0.41 8.51
CA ALA A 64 3.40 1.72 8.89
C ALA A 64 1.93 1.65 9.30
N VAL A 65 1.13 0.88 8.57
CA VAL A 65 -0.28 0.72 8.90
C VAL A 65 -0.42 -0.01 10.23
N ARG A 66 0.39 -1.04 10.45
CA ARG A 66 0.33 -1.78 11.71
C ARG A 66 0.75 -0.93 12.86
N GLN A 67 1.72 -0.05 12.66
CA GLN A 67 2.14 0.84 13.74
C GLN A 67 1.06 1.85 14.09
N ALA A 68 0.18 2.14 13.15
CA ALA A 68 -0.95 3.01 13.43
C ALA A 68 -2.06 2.27 14.18
N GLY A 69 -1.92 0.95 14.35
CA GLY A 69 -2.88 0.20 15.12
C GLY A 69 -3.85 -0.64 14.29
N TYR A 70 -3.60 -0.79 13.02
CA TYR A 70 -4.52 -1.52 12.15
C TYR A 70 -3.80 -2.66 11.45
N ARG A 71 -4.48 -3.78 11.28
CA ARG A 71 -3.89 -4.89 10.56
C ARG A 71 -3.88 -4.55 9.08
N ALA A 72 -2.84 -4.98 8.41
CA ALA A 72 -2.72 -4.74 6.98
C ALA A 72 -2.04 -5.92 6.33
N SER A 73 -2.52 -6.27 5.15
CA SER A 73 -1.86 -7.31 4.37
C SER A 73 -1.93 -6.90 2.91
N ILE A 74 -1.05 -7.43 2.12
CA ILE A 74 -1.04 -7.14 0.70
C ILE A 74 -2.17 -7.92 0.08
N PHE A 75 -3.17 -7.20 -0.44
CA PHE A 75 -4.34 -7.83 -0.96
C PHE A 75 -4.06 -8.46 -2.29
N GLN A 76 -3.37 -7.81 -3.17
CA GLN A 76 -3.10 -8.35 -4.45
C GLN A 76 -1.89 -7.73 -5.06
N ASP A 77 -1.04 -8.55 -5.66
CA ASP A 77 0.08 -8.07 -6.31
C ASP A 77 -0.21 -8.16 -7.74
N SER A 78 -0.21 -7.13 -8.43
CA SER A 78 -0.78 -7.12 -9.72
C SER A 78 -0.25 -8.14 -10.63
N LYS A 79 0.94 -8.49 -10.59
CA LYS A 79 1.34 -9.41 -11.47
C LYS A 79 1.25 -10.68 -11.02
N SER A 80 1.14 -10.88 -9.87
CA SER A 80 1.11 -12.16 -9.45
C SER A 80 0.03 -12.88 -9.91
N GLY A 81 -0.75 -12.28 -10.40
CA GLY A 81 -1.80 -13.04 -10.79
C GLY A 81 -1.38 -14.25 -11.39
N GLN A 82 -0.50 -14.37 -11.66
CA GLN A 82 -0.23 -15.42 -12.20
C GLN A 82 0.32 -16.37 -11.50
N THR A 83 0.50 -16.32 -10.92
CA THR A 83 0.86 -17.20 -10.35
C THR A 83 0.48 -17.98 -9.72
N GLY A 84 0.18 -17.98 -9.79
CA GLY A 84 -0.19 -18.53 -9.23
C GLY A 84 -0.39 -19.54 -9.17
N LEU A 85 -0.43 -19.63 -9.55
CA LEU A 85 -0.67 -20.40 -9.51
C LEU A 85 -0.15 -21.33 -9.22
N SER A 86 0.13 -21.18 -9.25
CA SER A 86 0.51 -21.76 -9.03
C SER A 86 0.76 -22.47 -8.36
N SER A 87 0.57 -22.48 -8.27
CA SER A 87 0.68 -22.93 -7.65
C SER A 87 0.79 -23.68 -7.15
N GLN A 88 0.67 -23.83 -7.21
CA GLN A 88 0.65 -24.29 -6.80
C GLN A 88 0.90 -24.82 -6.52
#